data_e675bee86c2241803f3555ebc704dabe
#
_entry.id   e675bee86c2241803f3555ebc704dabe
#
_cell.length_a   1.000
_cell.length_b   1.000
_cell.length_c   1.000
_cell.angle_alpha   90.00
_cell.angle_beta   90.00
_cell.angle_gamma   90.00
#
_symmetry.space_group_name_H-M   'P 1'
#
loop_
_entity.id
_entity.type
_entity.pdbx_description
1 polymer ?
#
loop_
_entity_poly.entity_id
_entity_poly.type
_entity_poly.pdbx_seq_one_letter_code
_entity_poly.pdbx_strand_id
1 'polypeptide(L)'
;MSARTLMRGPIMRLAAVSLGSNIVDGIRVAAFAVLTTAYAKSALEVALVATVATLPKVFLSIPIGVMLDRWSKLRTLYLTNLARALLLVGLAVALHLGTGSILLLCAFALLFGTLEEFYDAASVLVVPDLTEPNEYLKSNATIRWMQELGNGAIGPFVGAALVGWSATTPFTLSAGMLLIIAFALRSLQRSHLLILDQS
;
A
#
# COMPACT_ATOMS: atom_id res chain seq x y z
N MET A 1 9.50 -25.33 -21.96
CA MET A 1 9.72 -24.20 -21.04
C MET A 1 9.68 -24.77 -19.62
N SER A 2 10.74 -24.62 -18.83
CA SER A 2 10.82 -25.27 -17.50
C SER A 2 9.79 -24.65 -16.55
N ALA A 3 9.14 -25.49 -15.69
CA ALA A 3 8.22 -25.02 -14.64
C ALA A 3 8.81 -23.89 -13.80
N ARG A 4 10.13 -23.90 -13.54
CA ARG A 4 10.90 -22.81 -12.89
C ARG A 4 10.78 -21.45 -13.58
N THR A 5 10.64 -21.40 -14.91
CA THR A 5 10.52 -20.14 -15.66
C THR A 5 9.09 -19.58 -15.56
N LEU A 6 8.09 -20.46 -15.50
CA LEU A 6 6.68 -20.07 -15.34
C LEU A 6 6.37 -19.52 -13.95
N MET A 7 7.01 -20.04 -12.88
CA MET A 7 6.77 -19.59 -11.50
C MET A 7 7.54 -18.30 -11.14
N ARG A 8 8.62 -17.96 -11.86
CA ARG A 8 9.32 -16.67 -11.64
C ARG A 8 8.51 -15.44 -12.09
N GLY A 9 7.66 -15.60 -13.10
CA GLY A 9 6.82 -14.52 -13.62
C GLY A 9 5.86 -13.92 -12.59
N PRO A 10 5.05 -14.70 -11.86
CA PRO A 10 4.11 -14.20 -10.86
C PRO A 10 4.81 -13.50 -9.69
N ILE A 11 5.89 -14.06 -9.17
CA ILE A 11 6.63 -13.45 -8.05
C ILE A 11 7.31 -12.11 -8.44
N MET A 12 7.86 -12.03 -9.65
CA MET A 12 8.45 -10.77 -10.14
C MET A 12 7.38 -9.70 -10.38
N ARG A 13 6.19 -10.09 -10.85
CA ARG A 13 5.05 -9.17 -10.98
C ARG A 13 4.58 -8.69 -9.61
N LEU A 14 4.47 -9.59 -8.63
CA LEU A 14 4.13 -9.22 -7.26
C LEU A 14 5.18 -8.27 -6.66
N ALA A 15 6.47 -8.53 -6.87
CA ALA A 15 7.57 -7.67 -6.40
C ALA A 15 7.49 -6.26 -7.02
N ALA A 16 7.24 -6.16 -8.32
CA ALA A 16 7.07 -4.86 -9.00
C ALA A 16 5.84 -4.10 -8.49
N VAL A 17 4.73 -4.79 -8.29
CA VAL A 17 3.50 -4.24 -7.71
C VAL A 17 3.74 -3.79 -6.26
N SER A 18 4.46 -4.58 -5.45
CA SER A 18 4.81 -4.23 -4.08
C SER A 18 5.71 -2.99 -4.04
N LEU A 19 6.70 -2.90 -4.92
CA LEU A 19 7.52 -1.69 -5.04
C LEU A 19 6.66 -0.45 -5.33
N GLY A 20 5.81 -0.53 -6.36
CA GLY A 20 4.95 0.58 -6.75
C GLY A 20 3.98 1.01 -5.65
N SER A 21 3.33 0.05 -4.98
CA SER A 21 2.41 0.32 -3.86
C SER A 21 3.15 1.00 -2.69
N ASN A 22 4.34 0.53 -2.35
CA ASN A 22 5.14 1.09 -1.26
C ASN A 22 5.81 2.43 -1.63
N ILE A 23 6.07 2.72 -2.91
CA ILE A 23 6.43 4.07 -3.34
C ILE A 23 5.28 5.04 -3.01
N VAL A 24 4.04 4.66 -3.27
CA VAL A 24 2.86 5.47 -2.89
C VAL A 24 2.80 5.69 -1.38
N ASP A 25 3.09 4.67 -0.58
CA ASP A 25 3.12 4.80 0.88
C ASP A 25 4.18 5.79 1.35
N GLY A 26 5.38 5.71 0.79
CA GLY A 26 6.44 6.68 1.08
C GLY A 26 6.11 8.11 0.62
N ILE A 27 5.50 8.28 -0.57
CA ILE A 27 5.01 9.59 -1.04
C ILE A 27 4.00 10.15 -0.04
N ARG A 28 3.03 9.32 0.39
CA ARG A 28 2.01 9.69 1.37
C ARG A 28 2.64 10.10 2.69
N VAL A 29 3.57 9.32 3.23
CA VAL A 29 4.23 9.61 4.52
C VAL A 29 4.87 11.00 4.49
N ALA A 30 5.66 11.31 3.46
CA ALA A 30 6.32 12.59 3.33
C ALA A 30 5.33 13.75 3.16
N ALA A 31 4.36 13.60 2.24
CA ALA A 31 3.36 14.64 1.98
C ALA A 31 2.44 14.86 3.19
N PHE A 32 2.09 13.79 3.90
CA PHE A 32 1.22 13.84 5.07
C PHE A 32 1.87 14.52 6.26
N ALA A 33 3.19 14.34 6.45
CA ALA A 33 3.95 15.07 7.46
C ALA A 33 3.89 16.58 7.25
N VAL A 34 4.12 17.04 6.01
CA VAL A 34 4.02 18.47 5.66
C VAL A 34 2.59 18.98 5.84
N LEU A 35 1.60 18.21 5.36
CA LEU A 35 0.19 18.58 5.48
C LEU A 35 -0.24 18.69 6.95
N THR A 36 0.18 17.76 7.79
CA THR A 36 -0.12 17.79 9.23
C THR A 36 0.42 19.05 9.89
N THR A 37 1.66 19.43 9.59
CA THR A 37 2.24 20.67 10.17
C THR A 37 1.54 21.94 9.67
N ALA A 38 0.98 21.92 8.45
CA ALA A 38 0.24 23.07 7.91
C ALA A 38 -1.13 23.28 8.59
N TYR A 39 -1.79 22.21 9.07
CA TYR A 39 -3.09 22.29 9.73
C TYR A 39 -3.00 22.26 11.27
N ALA A 40 -1.90 21.76 11.84
CA ALA A 40 -1.73 21.65 13.28
C ALA A 40 -1.51 23.04 13.93
N LYS A 41 -2.19 23.28 15.05
CA LYS A 41 -2.03 24.47 15.87
C LYS A 41 -1.06 24.26 17.04
N SER A 42 -0.66 23.02 17.28
CA SER A 42 0.24 22.65 18.39
C SER A 42 1.02 21.38 18.05
N ALA A 43 2.15 21.19 18.73
CA ALA A 43 2.93 19.95 18.64
C ALA A 43 2.11 18.71 19.08
N LEU A 44 1.14 18.89 19.98
CA LEU A 44 0.26 17.81 20.43
C LEU A 44 -0.63 17.30 19.28
N GLU A 45 -1.15 18.18 18.43
CA GLU A 45 -1.94 17.79 17.26
C GLU A 45 -1.10 17.01 16.23
N VAL A 46 0.15 17.41 16.02
CA VAL A 46 1.09 16.65 15.18
C VAL A 46 1.33 15.26 15.75
N ALA A 47 1.60 15.17 17.05
CA ALA A 47 1.80 13.90 17.74
C ALA A 47 0.54 13.02 17.71
N LEU A 48 -0.65 13.62 17.82
CA LEU A 48 -1.93 12.90 17.72
C LEU A 48 -2.08 12.22 16.35
N VAL A 49 -1.88 12.95 15.25
CA VAL A 49 -1.98 12.38 13.89
C VAL A 49 -0.96 11.24 13.71
N ALA A 50 0.28 11.43 14.15
CA ALA A 50 1.33 10.41 14.07
C ALA A 50 0.96 9.16 14.89
N THR A 51 0.42 9.35 16.10
CA THR A 51 -0.03 8.25 16.96
C THR A 51 -1.17 7.48 16.30
N VAL A 52 -2.20 8.18 15.81
CA VAL A 52 -3.36 7.56 15.16
C VAL A 52 -2.92 6.76 13.92
N ALA A 53 -1.95 7.24 13.16
CA ALA A 53 -1.42 6.54 12.00
C ALA A 53 -0.76 5.19 12.34
N THR A 54 -0.25 5.02 13.56
CA THR A 54 0.39 3.76 14.01
C THR A 54 -0.58 2.77 14.67
N LEU A 55 -1.77 3.21 15.09
CA LEU A 55 -2.75 2.35 15.78
C LEU A 55 -3.13 1.08 14.98
N PRO A 56 -3.41 1.16 13.68
CA PRO A 56 -3.74 -0.04 12.90
C PRO A 56 -2.66 -1.12 13.00
N LYS A 57 -1.41 -0.73 12.87
CA LYS A 57 -0.27 -1.64 12.94
C LYS A 57 -0.18 -2.35 14.28
N VAL A 58 -0.39 -1.63 15.38
CA VAL A 58 -0.29 -2.18 16.74
C VAL A 58 -1.47 -3.12 17.05
N PHE A 59 -2.69 -2.72 16.68
CA PHE A 59 -3.90 -3.43 17.12
C PHE A 59 -4.46 -4.41 16.10
N LEU A 60 -4.21 -4.21 14.81
CA LEU A 60 -4.85 -5.00 13.75
C LEU A 60 -3.94 -6.06 13.12
N SER A 61 -2.62 -6.05 13.35
CA SER A 61 -1.70 -7.01 12.70
C SER A 61 -2.09 -8.47 12.97
N ILE A 62 -2.44 -8.83 14.20
CA ILE A 62 -2.85 -10.19 14.56
C ILE A 62 -4.23 -10.54 14.00
N PRO A 63 -5.30 -9.74 14.22
CA PRO A 63 -6.61 -10.00 13.62
C PRO A 63 -6.58 -10.11 12.09
N ILE A 64 -5.83 -9.25 11.43
CA ILE A 64 -5.68 -9.27 9.95
C ILE A 64 -5.06 -10.60 9.48
N GLY A 65 -4.02 -11.10 10.15
CA GLY A 65 -3.43 -12.40 9.83
C GLY A 65 -4.46 -13.52 9.84
N VAL A 66 -5.24 -13.62 10.92
CA VAL A 66 -6.32 -14.62 11.05
C VAL A 66 -7.40 -14.49 9.98
N MET A 67 -7.75 -13.25 9.59
CA MET A 67 -8.72 -13.01 8.53
C MET A 67 -8.17 -13.45 7.16
N LEU A 68 -6.90 -13.17 6.89
CA LEU A 68 -6.25 -13.51 5.62
C LEU A 68 -6.03 -15.02 5.43
N ASP A 69 -5.99 -15.82 6.51
CA ASP A 69 -5.97 -17.28 6.41
C ASP A 69 -7.23 -17.82 5.69
N ARG A 70 -8.36 -17.10 5.80
CA ARG A 70 -9.65 -17.49 5.22
C ARG A 70 -9.97 -16.74 3.92
N TRP A 71 -9.26 -15.66 3.61
CA TRP A 71 -9.53 -14.80 2.47
C TRP A 71 -8.55 -15.04 1.32
N SER A 72 -8.99 -14.74 0.10
CA SER A 72 -8.09 -14.73 -1.05
C SER A 72 -7.11 -13.57 -0.95
N LYS A 73 -5.82 -13.87 -0.72
CA LYS A 73 -4.76 -12.87 -0.55
C LYS A 73 -4.63 -11.96 -1.78
N LEU A 74 -4.68 -12.54 -3.00
CA LEU A 74 -4.64 -11.75 -4.24
C LEU A 74 -5.83 -10.80 -4.38
N ARG A 75 -7.03 -11.24 -3.98
CA ARG A 75 -8.22 -10.38 -3.99
C ARG A 75 -8.07 -9.27 -2.96
N THR A 76 -7.53 -9.57 -1.78
CA THR A 76 -7.27 -8.56 -0.74
C THR A 76 -6.28 -7.51 -1.25
N LEU A 77 -5.16 -7.91 -1.87
CA LEU A 77 -4.20 -6.98 -2.46
C LEU A 77 -4.86 -6.03 -3.48
N TYR A 78 -5.73 -6.55 -4.33
CA TYR A 78 -6.48 -5.75 -5.31
C TYR A 78 -7.44 -4.77 -4.63
N LEU A 79 -8.29 -5.26 -3.70
CA LEU A 79 -9.33 -4.45 -3.07
C LEU A 79 -8.75 -3.38 -2.16
N THR A 80 -7.68 -3.69 -1.42
CA THR A 80 -7.01 -2.70 -0.55
C THR A 80 -6.39 -1.58 -1.36
N ASN A 81 -5.71 -1.87 -2.48
CA ASN A 81 -5.17 -0.82 -3.34
C ASN A 81 -6.27 0.05 -3.97
N LEU A 82 -7.40 -0.55 -4.37
CA LEU A 82 -8.54 0.21 -4.88
C LEU A 82 -9.13 1.12 -3.80
N ALA A 83 -9.35 0.60 -2.58
CA ALA A 83 -9.87 1.37 -1.46
C ALA A 83 -8.90 2.50 -1.05
N ARG A 84 -7.59 2.24 -1.04
CA ARG A 84 -6.55 3.24 -0.76
C ARG A 84 -6.54 4.34 -1.83
N ALA A 85 -6.70 3.98 -3.11
CA ALA A 85 -6.82 4.97 -4.20
C ALA A 85 -8.04 5.88 -3.99
N LEU A 86 -9.19 5.31 -3.65
CA LEU A 86 -10.41 6.09 -3.37
C LEU A 86 -10.24 7.02 -2.15
N LEU A 87 -9.58 6.57 -1.09
CA LEU A 87 -9.26 7.42 0.06
C LEU A 87 -8.35 8.60 -0.32
N LEU A 88 -7.33 8.35 -1.16
CA LEU A 88 -6.43 9.40 -1.63
C LEU A 88 -7.16 10.43 -2.50
N VAL A 89 -8.06 9.99 -3.39
CA VAL A 89 -8.94 10.90 -4.15
C VAL A 89 -9.83 11.70 -3.20
N GLY A 90 -10.46 11.05 -2.22
CA GLY A 90 -11.30 11.71 -1.22
C GLY A 90 -10.54 12.79 -0.43
N LEU A 91 -9.30 12.48 0.00
CA LEU A 91 -8.46 13.44 0.68
C LEU A 91 -8.09 14.61 -0.24
N ALA A 92 -7.67 14.34 -1.49
CA ALA A 92 -7.32 15.38 -2.45
C ALA A 92 -8.51 16.33 -2.74
N VAL A 93 -9.71 15.78 -2.89
CA VAL A 93 -10.95 16.55 -3.06
C VAL A 93 -11.25 17.39 -1.83
N ALA A 94 -11.19 16.82 -0.62
CA ALA A 94 -11.43 17.54 0.62
C ALA A 94 -10.45 18.71 0.82
N LEU A 95 -9.16 18.50 0.49
CA LEU A 95 -8.15 19.57 0.52
C LEU A 95 -8.44 20.66 -0.51
N HIS A 96 -8.83 20.26 -1.73
CA HIS A 96 -9.18 21.22 -2.80
C HIS A 96 -10.40 22.08 -2.43
N LEU A 97 -11.37 21.50 -1.72
CA LEU A 97 -12.54 22.22 -1.21
C LEU A 97 -12.26 23.05 0.06
N GLY A 98 -11.03 23.07 0.56
CA GLY A 98 -10.67 23.81 1.75
C GLY A 98 -11.20 23.25 3.07
N THR A 99 -11.65 21.98 3.08
CA THR A 99 -12.20 21.32 4.28
C THR A 99 -11.12 20.61 5.12
N GLY A 100 -9.84 20.88 4.86
CA GLY A 100 -8.70 20.31 5.60
C GLY A 100 -8.79 20.61 7.10
N SER A 101 -8.59 19.58 7.94
CA SER A 101 -8.58 19.70 9.39
C SER A 101 -7.79 18.54 10.02
N ILE A 102 -7.33 18.73 11.25
CA ILE A 102 -6.64 17.67 12.00
C ILE A 102 -7.53 16.43 12.17
N LEU A 103 -8.82 16.60 12.40
CA LEU A 103 -9.76 15.48 12.51
C LEU A 103 -9.86 14.68 11.20
N LEU A 104 -9.93 15.36 10.06
CA LEU A 104 -9.91 14.72 8.73
C LEU A 104 -8.61 13.93 8.54
N LEU A 105 -7.46 14.52 8.92
CA LEU A 105 -6.17 13.87 8.81
C LEU A 105 -6.06 12.63 9.71
N CYS A 106 -6.57 12.69 10.94
CA CYS A 106 -6.65 11.54 11.83
C CYS A 106 -7.53 10.42 11.25
N ALA A 107 -8.72 10.76 10.75
CA ALA A 107 -9.63 9.78 10.14
C ALA A 107 -8.98 9.12 8.90
N PHE A 108 -8.36 9.92 8.04
CA PHE A 108 -7.63 9.43 6.88
C PHE A 108 -6.46 8.52 7.30
N ALA A 109 -5.63 8.94 8.27
CA ALA A 109 -4.50 8.17 8.75
C ALA A 109 -4.92 6.79 9.28
N LEU A 110 -6.00 6.74 10.06
CA LEU A 110 -6.55 5.50 10.60
C LEU A 110 -7.06 4.56 9.51
N LEU A 111 -7.87 5.07 8.58
CA LEU A 111 -8.47 4.28 7.50
C LEU A 111 -7.40 3.80 6.52
N PHE A 112 -6.51 4.70 6.10
CA PHE A 112 -5.45 4.34 5.16
C PHE A 112 -4.46 3.35 5.78
N GLY A 113 -4.02 3.58 7.02
CA GLY A 113 -3.14 2.68 7.75
C GLY A 113 -3.77 1.29 7.95
N THR A 114 -5.07 1.22 8.18
CA THR A 114 -5.79 -0.07 8.26
C THR A 114 -5.69 -0.84 6.93
N LEU A 115 -5.92 -0.18 5.81
CA LEU A 115 -5.83 -0.80 4.48
C LEU A 115 -4.39 -1.17 4.11
N GLU A 116 -3.42 -0.36 4.55
CA GLU A 116 -1.98 -0.62 4.39
C GLU A 116 -1.57 -1.91 5.11
N GLU A 117 -2.02 -2.12 6.37
CA GLU A 117 -1.77 -3.35 7.12
C GLU A 117 -2.35 -4.59 6.43
N PHE A 118 -3.57 -4.50 5.87
CA PHE A 118 -4.14 -5.59 5.06
C PHE A 118 -3.31 -5.88 3.83
N TYR A 119 -2.82 -4.86 3.14
CA TYR A 119 -1.97 -5.01 1.96
C TYR A 119 -0.65 -5.67 2.32
N ASP A 120 0.05 -5.18 3.33
CA ASP A 120 1.36 -5.66 3.74
C ASP A 120 1.31 -7.11 4.21
N ALA A 121 0.35 -7.46 5.05
CA ALA A 121 0.15 -8.83 5.49
C ALA A 121 -0.20 -9.76 4.30
N ALA A 122 -1.11 -9.36 3.42
CA ALA A 122 -1.49 -10.17 2.25
C ALA A 122 -0.33 -10.36 1.27
N SER A 123 0.55 -9.36 1.11
CA SER A 123 1.70 -9.43 0.19
C SER A 123 2.75 -10.48 0.60
N VAL A 124 2.88 -10.73 1.89
CA VAL A 124 3.78 -11.76 2.44
C VAL A 124 3.10 -13.13 2.44
N LEU A 125 1.83 -13.17 2.88
CA LEU A 125 1.07 -14.42 2.99
C LEU A 125 0.71 -15.04 1.64
N VAL A 126 0.75 -14.29 0.53
CA VAL A 126 0.50 -14.81 -0.82
C VAL A 126 1.71 -15.51 -1.43
N VAL A 127 2.92 -15.33 -0.87
CA VAL A 127 4.16 -15.91 -1.44
C VAL A 127 4.11 -17.43 -1.57
N PRO A 128 3.63 -18.21 -0.56
CA PRO A 128 3.49 -19.66 -0.71
C PRO A 128 2.54 -20.09 -1.82
N ASP A 129 1.56 -19.26 -2.17
CA ASP A 129 0.60 -19.57 -3.25
C ASP A 129 1.22 -19.33 -4.64
N LEU A 130 2.37 -18.65 -4.73
CA LEU A 130 2.99 -18.19 -5.99
C LEU A 130 4.39 -18.78 -6.24
N THR A 131 4.95 -19.53 -5.30
CA THR A 131 6.35 -20.01 -5.40
C THR A 131 6.53 -21.36 -4.73
N GLU A 132 7.61 -22.08 -5.08
CA GLU A 132 7.94 -23.37 -4.48
C GLU A 132 8.55 -23.21 -3.08
N PRO A 133 8.40 -24.22 -2.18
CA PRO A 133 8.89 -24.16 -0.79
C PRO A 133 10.37 -23.79 -0.66
N ASN A 134 11.21 -24.26 -1.57
CA ASN A 134 12.65 -24.01 -1.58
C ASN A 134 13.01 -22.54 -1.96
N GLU A 135 12.07 -21.78 -2.50
CA GLU A 135 12.25 -20.38 -2.90
C GLU A 135 11.54 -19.39 -1.95
N TYR A 136 10.80 -19.85 -0.92
CA TYR A 136 10.03 -18.98 -0.01
C TYR A 136 10.88 -17.89 0.63
N LEU A 137 12.05 -18.23 1.17
CA LEU A 137 12.93 -17.28 1.85
C LEU A 137 13.38 -16.18 0.90
N LYS A 138 13.81 -16.56 -0.31
CA LYS A 138 14.28 -15.63 -1.33
C LYS A 138 13.15 -14.72 -1.84
N SER A 139 11.98 -15.30 -2.07
CA SER A 139 10.79 -14.55 -2.53
C SER A 139 10.33 -13.54 -1.49
N ASN A 140 10.22 -13.95 -0.22
CA ASN A 140 9.88 -13.05 0.88
C ASN A 140 10.93 -11.94 1.07
N ALA A 141 12.22 -12.28 0.99
CA ALA A 141 13.28 -11.27 1.04
C ALA A 141 13.16 -10.26 -0.11
N THR A 142 12.87 -10.72 -1.33
CA THR A 142 12.66 -9.85 -2.48
C THR A 142 11.48 -8.90 -2.26
N ILE A 143 10.33 -9.41 -1.82
CA ILE A 143 9.14 -8.59 -1.53
C ILE A 143 9.47 -7.54 -0.45
N ARG A 144 10.09 -7.95 0.66
CA ARG A 144 10.50 -7.03 1.73
C ARG A 144 11.46 -5.95 1.25
N TRP A 145 12.46 -6.31 0.44
CA TRP A 145 13.36 -5.33 -0.17
C TRP A 145 12.63 -4.31 -1.03
N MET A 146 11.67 -4.75 -1.86
CA MET A 146 10.87 -3.85 -2.68
C MET A 146 9.99 -2.91 -1.82
N GLN A 147 9.43 -3.41 -0.72
CA GLN A 147 8.68 -2.61 0.25
C GLN A 147 9.58 -1.53 0.88
N GLU A 148 10.75 -1.92 1.40
CA GLU A 148 11.68 -0.98 2.04
C GLU A 148 12.23 0.07 1.06
N LEU A 149 12.59 -0.32 -0.16
CA LEU A 149 13.01 0.62 -1.19
C LEU A 149 11.91 1.62 -1.55
N GLY A 150 10.68 1.12 -1.71
CA GLY A 150 9.54 1.96 -2.05
C GLY A 150 9.20 2.94 -0.94
N ASN A 151 8.94 2.43 0.26
CA ASN A 151 8.45 3.21 1.39
C ASN A 151 9.55 4.01 2.09
N GLY A 152 10.75 3.44 2.23
CA GLY A 152 11.85 4.05 3.00
C GLY A 152 12.78 4.97 2.20
N ALA A 153 12.84 4.83 0.86
CA ALA A 153 13.78 5.61 0.05
C ALA A 153 13.08 6.37 -1.08
N ILE A 154 12.56 5.67 -2.10
CA ILE A 154 12.06 6.30 -3.33
C ILE A 154 10.84 7.17 -3.04
N GLY A 155 9.87 6.63 -2.30
CA GLY A 155 8.60 7.30 -2.01
C GLY A 155 8.77 8.62 -1.28
N PRO A 156 9.48 8.68 -0.13
CA PRO A 156 9.67 9.93 0.59
C PRO A 156 10.40 10.99 -0.23
N PHE A 157 11.41 10.61 -1.03
CA PHE A 157 12.12 11.53 -1.91
C PHE A 157 11.19 12.13 -2.98
N VAL A 158 10.39 11.30 -3.65
CA VAL A 158 9.40 11.75 -4.64
C VAL A 158 8.30 12.58 -3.96
N GLY A 159 7.82 12.15 -2.80
CA GLY A 159 6.79 12.86 -2.04
C GLY A 159 7.21 14.27 -1.64
N ALA A 160 8.43 14.43 -1.14
CA ALA A 160 8.99 15.73 -0.80
C ALA A 160 9.09 16.66 -2.03
N ALA A 161 9.49 16.14 -3.18
CA ALA A 161 9.55 16.90 -4.43
C ALA A 161 8.14 17.33 -4.90
N LEU A 162 7.14 16.44 -4.82
CA LEU A 162 5.78 16.71 -5.27
C LEU A 162 5.03 17.74 -4.41
N VAL A 163 5.28 17.75 -3.09
CA VAL A 163 4.68 18.77 -2.18
C VAL A 163 5.06 20.17 -2.58
N GLY A 164 6.26 20.37 -3.15
CA GLY A 164 6.71 21.67 -3.65
C GLY A 164 5.85 22.24 -4.77
N TRP A 165 5.06 21.42 -5.50
CA TRP A 165 4.18 21.88 -6.57
C TRP A 165 2.78 22.23 -6.06
N SER A 166 2.18 21.37 -5.25
CA SER A 166 0.87 21.59 -4.63
C SER A 166 0.63 20.58 -3.51
N ALA A 167 -0.12 20.98 -2.48
CA ALA A 167 -0.51 20.11 -1.38
C ALA A 167 -1.35 18.89 -1.83
N THR A 168 -2.03 18.95 -2.97
CA THR A 168 -2.89 17.87 -3.49
C THR A 168 -2.18 16.95 -4.48
N THR A 169 -1.12 17.43 -5.15
CA THR A 169 -0.41 16.69 -6.20
C THR A 169 0.10 15.31 -5.74
N PRO A 170 0.73 15.15 -4.57
CA PRO A 170 1.18 13.84 -4.10
C PRO A 170 0.04 12.83 -4.02
N PHE A 171 -1.13 13.24 -3.54
CA PHE A 171 -2.29 12.36 -3.31
C PHE A 171 -2.98 11.98 -4.62
N THR A 172 -3.12 12.90 -5.57
CA THR A 172 -3.73 12.61 -6.88
C THR A 172 -2.85 11.69 -7.73
N LEU A 173 -1.53 11.91 -7.78
CA LEU A 173 -0.61 11.02 -8.47
C LEU A 173 -0.57 9.64 -7.82
N SER A 174 -0.51 9.57 -6.50
CA SER A 174 -0.55 8.33 -5.73
C SER A 174 -1.83 7.54 -5.99
N ALA A 175 -2.99 8.20 -6.06
CA ALA A 175 -4.25 7.56 -6.40
C ALA A 175 -4.21 6.93 -7.81
N GLY A 176 -3.70 7.66 -8.80
CA GLY A 176 -3.51 7.15 -10.16
C GLY A 176 -2.59 5.93 -10.21
N MET A 177 -1.47 5.97 -9.49
CA MET A 177 -0.55 4.83 -9.39
C MET A 177 -1.23 3.61 -8.75
N LEU A 178 -1.96 3.76 -7.65
CA LEU A 178 -2.66 2.64 -7.00
C LEU A 178 -3.75 2.04 -7.88
N LEU A 179 -4.44 2.84 -8.71
CA LEU A 179 -5.40 2.32 -9.68
C LEU A 179 -4.72 1.44 -10.73
N ILE A 180 -3.59 1.89 -11.29
CA ILE A 180 -2.81 1.10 -12.25
C ILE A 180 -2.35 -0.21 -11.60
N ILE A 181 -1.83 -0.15 -10.38
CA ILE A 181 -1.39 -1.31 -9.60
C ILE A 181 -2.56 -2.26 -9.32
N ALA A 182 -3.72 -1.76 -8.94
CA ALA A 182 -4.91 -2.57 -8.72
C ALA A 182 -5.31 -3.33 -9.99
N PHE A 183 -5.31 -2.69 -11.15
CA PHE A 183 -5.57 -3.38 -12.43
C PHE A 183 -4.52 -4.45 -12.77
N ALA A 184 -3.24 -4.18 -12.48
CA ALA A 184 -2.17 -5.17 -12.64
C ALA A 184 -2.37 -6.39 -11.74
N LEU A 185 -2.76 -6.19 -10.48
CA LEU A 185 -3.10 -7.27 -9.54
C LEU A 185 -4.32 -8.08 -9.99
N ARG A 186 -5.35 -7.43 -10.53
CA ARG A 186 -6.52 -8.12 -11.07
C ARG A 186 -6.15 -9.05 -12.23
N SER A 187 -5.21 -8.63 -13.08
CA SER A 187 -4.70 -9.48 -14.17
C SER A 187 -3.94 -10.69 -13.64
N LEU A 188 -3.13 -10.50 -12.60
CA LEU A 188 -2.40 -11.58 -11.92
C LEU A 188 -3.36 -12.61 -11.29
N GLN A 189 -4.40 -12.13 -10.61
CA GLN A 189 -5.42 -12.99 -10.02
C GLN A 189 -6.14 -13.85 -11.07
N ARG A 190 -6.52 -13.28 -12.20
CA ARG A 190 -7.17 -14.02 -13.30
C ARG A 190 -6.26 -15.10 -13.87
N SER A 191 -4.98 -14.79 -14.09
CA SER A 191 -4.01 -15.76 -14.61
C SER A 191 -3.80 -16.93 -13.63
N HIS A 192 -3.79 -16.66 -12.32
CA HIS A 192 -3.63 -17.70 -11.30
C HIS A 192 -4.85 -18.64 -11.25
N LEU A 193 -6.06 -18.10 -11.32
CA LEU A 193 -7.29 -18.91 -11.34
C LEU A 193 -7.37 -19.83 -12.56
N LEU A 194 -6.95 -19.37 -13.76
CA LEU A 194 -6.92 -20.18 -14.97
C LEU A 194 -5.92 -21.36 -14.89
N ILE A 195 -4.83 -21.21 -14.14
CA ILE A 195 -3.85 -22.29 -13.93
C ILE A 195 -4.42 -23.35 -13.00
N LEU A 196 -5.13 -22.95 -11.94
CA LEU A 196 -5.76 -23.89 -10.99
C LEU A 196 -6.93 -24.67 -11.61
N ASP A 197 -7.64 -24.11 -12.59
CA ASP A 197 -8.76 -24.78 -13.28
C ASP A 197 -8.28 -25.82 -14.30
N GLN A 198 -7.00 -25.84 -14.64
CA GLN A 198 -6.36 -26.78 -15.58
C GLN A 198 -5.58 -27.91 -14.89
N SER A 199 -5.49 -27.91 -13.55
CA SER A 199 -4.80 -28.92 -12.76
C SER A 199 -5.77 -29.86 -12.05
#